data_67a0e300768f156afbe27357e32e1062
#
_entry.id   67a0e300768f156afbe27357e32e1062
#
_cell.length_a   1.000
_cell.length_b   1.000
_cell.length_c   1.000
_cell.angle_alpha   90.00
_cell.angle_beta   90.00
_cell.angle_gamma   90.00
#
_symmetry.space_group_name_H-M   'P 1'
#
loop_
_entity.id
_entity.type
_entity.pdbx_description
1 polymer ?
#
loop_
_entity_poly.entity_id
_entity_poly.type
_entity_poly.pdbx_seq_one_letter_code
_entity_poly.pdbx_strand_id
1 'polypeptide(L)'
;MKKEGYRVENLPESAKELEKMIQAQGAVFGMYAEGAFDEFMKTGNPELVTKEQYESWVKASLRPGKYAEVVAANGEFPGQYMTTPDGRLGIARLQFGNVVLMPQMAAGSGDNAFQVVHGTNAAPPHTYIASYLWLQHGFKADAMIHFGTHGSLEFTPRKQVALCSDDWPDRLVGALPHLYIYSIGNVGEGMIAKRRSYATLQSYLTPCLLYTSPSPRDGLLS
;
A
#
# COMPACT_ATOMS: atom_id res chain seq x y z
N MET A 1 -14.27 -9.42 12.90
CA MET A 1 -14.91 -8.25 12.30
C MET A 1 -16.45 -8.33 12.40
N LYS A 2 -17.13 -9.26 11.72
CA LYS A 2 -18.61 -9.33 11.78
C LYS A 2 -19.15 -9.47 13.21
N LYS A 3 -18.50 -10.28 14.05
CA LYS A 3 -18.86 -10.44 15.48
C LYS A 3 -18.68 -9.16 16.30
N GLU A 4 -17.83 -8.25 15.85
CA GLU A 4 -17.52 -6.97 16.48
C GLU A 4 -18.35 -5.81 15.90
N GLY A 5 -19.40 -6.11 15.13
CA GLY A 5 -20.33 -5.13 14.62
C GLY A 5 -19.93 -4.43 13.30
N TYR A 6 -18.81 -4.82 12.69
CA TYR A 6 -18.45 -4.28 11.36
C TYR A 6 -19.42 -4.80 10.31
N ARG A 7 -19.87 -3.89 9.45
CA ARG A 7 -20.64 -4.25 8.27
C ARG A 7 -19.72 -4.89 7.24
N VAL A 8 -19.80 -6.21 7.16
CA VAL A 8 -19.01 -7.01 6.23
C VAL A 8 -19.95 -7.84 5.37
N GLU A 9 -19.84 -7.68 4.06
CA GLU A 9 -20.72 -8.28 3.06
C GLU A 9 -19.92 -9.16 2.11
N ASN A 10 -20.56 -10.16 1.50
CA ASN A 10 -19.98 -11.02 0.47
C ASN A 10 -18.64 -11.67 0.89
N LEU A 11 -18.57 -12.09 2.14
CA LEU A 11 -17.38 -12.77 2.64
C LEU A 11 -17.21 -14.12 1.93
N PRO A 12 -15.97 -14.49 1.58
CA PRO A 12 -15.67 -15.84 1.12
C PRO A 12 -16.00 -16.87 2.21
N GLU A 13 -16.46 -18.03 1.82
CA GLU A 13 -16.83 -19.12 2.74
C GLU A 13 -15.59 -19.80 3.36
N SER A 14 -14.43 -19.68 2.70
CA SER A 14 -13.18 -20.30 3.14
C SER A 14 -11.95 -19.44 2.80
N ALA A 15 -10.83 -19.73 3.49
CA ALA A 15 -9.54 -19.14 3.17
C ALA A 15 -9.10 -19.43 1.72
N LYS A 16 -9.43 -20.63 1.20
CA LYS A 16 -9.11 -21.02 -0.18
C LYS A 16 -9.90 -20.20 -1.21
N GLU A 17 -11.12 -19.84 -0.89
CA GLU A 17 -11.92 -18.96 -1.74
C GLU A 17 -11.37 -17.53 -1.72
N LEU A 18 -11.03 -17.01 -0.53
CA LEU A 18 -10.37 -15.73 -0.40
C LEU A 18 -9.05 -15.68 -1.19
N GLU A 19 -8.25 -16.75 -1.11
CA GLU A 19 -7.02 -16.89 -1.88
C GLU A 19 -7.28 -16.76 -3.39
N LYS A 20 -8.28 -17.47 -3.92
CA LYS A 20 -8.67 -17.35 -5.32
C LYS A 20 -9.11 -15.94 -5.71
N MET A 21 -9.87 -15.29 -4.84
CA MET A 21 -10.30 -13.92 -5.07
C MET A 21 -9.10 -12.96 -5.10
N ILE A 22 -8.12 -13.14 -4.22
CA ILE A 22 -6.88 -12.37 -4.20
C ILE A 22 -6.05 -12.64 -5.45
N GLN A 23 -5.94 -13.90 -5.87
CA GLN A 23 -5.23 -14.28 -7.09
C GLN A 23 -5.88 -13.69 -8.35
N ALA A 24 -7.21 -13.59 -8.38
CA ALA A 24 -7.93 -12.92 -9.47
C ALA A 24 -7.63 -11.40 -9.54
N GLN A 25 -7.16 -10.81 -8.44
CA GLN A 25 -6.62 -9.44 -8.39
C GLN A 25 -5.13 -9.38 -8.74
N GLY A 26 -4.61 -10.39 -9.39
CA GLY A 26 -3.18 -10.66 -9.64
C GLY A 26 -2.42 -9.62 -10.48
N ALA A 27 -3.09 -8.55 -10.86
CA ALA A 27 -2.47 -7.36 -11.47
C ALA A 27 -1.28 -6.82 -10.66
N VAL A 28 -1.16 -7.19 -9.37
CA VAL A 28 -0.05 -6.77 -8.51
C VAL A 28 1.26 -7.44 -8.88
N PHE A 29 1.23 -8.74 -9.08
CA PHE A 29 2.44 -9.50 -9.43
C PHE A 29 2.75 -9.46 -10.92
N GLY A 30 1.73 -9.25 -11.74
CA GLY A 30 1.83 -9.22 -13.19
C GLY A 30 1.57 -7.85 -13.82
N MET A 31 1.48 -6.77 -13.03
CA MET A 31 1.13 -5.44 -13.56
C MET A 31 2.08 -4.92 -14.63
N TYR A 32 3.28 -5.48 -14.70
CA TYR A 32 4.29 -5.19 -15.72
C TYR A 32 4.39 -6.27 -16.80
N ALA A 33 3.63 -7.35 -16.69
CA ALA A 33 3.57 -8.37 -17.72
C ALA A 33 2.59 -7.94 -18.81
N GLU A 34 2.96 -8.17 -20.06
CA GLU A 34 2.12 -7.88 -21.21
C GLU A 34 0.77 -8.64 -21.08
N GLY A 35 -0.33 -7.92 -21.28
CA GLY A 35 -1.68 -8.49 -21.17
C GLY A 35 -2.22 -8.70 -19.75
N ALA A 36 -1.41 -8.56 -18.69
CA ALA A 36 -1.85 -8.78 -17.32
C ALA A 36 -2.97 -7.80 -16.91
N PHE A 37 -2.90 -6.58 -17.37
CA PHE A 37 -3.93 -5.58 -17.10
C PHE A 37 -5.27 -5.91 -17.79
N ASP A 38 -5.24 -6.38 -19.02
CA ASP A 38 -6.46 -6.75 -19.76
C ASP A 38 -7.16 -7.94 -19.09
N GLU A 39 -6.41 -8.91 -18.59
CA GLU A 39 -6.96 -10.02 -17.82
C GLU A 39 -7.54 -9.55 -16.49
N PHE A 40 -6.83 -8.70 -15.78
CA PHE A 40 -7.32 -8.09 -14.55
C PHE A 40 -8.61 -7.28 -14.76
N MET A 41 -8.72 -6.53 -15.86
CA MET A 41 -9.94 -5.79 -16.19
C MET A 41 -11.14 -6.70 -16.42
N LYS A 42 -10.92 -7.91 -16.91
CA LYS A 42 -12.00 -8.90 -17.14
C LYS A 42 -12.43 -9.59 -15.84
N THR A 43 -11.50 -9.89 -14.96
CA THR A 43 -11.72 -10.78 -13.80
C THR A 43 -11.73 -10.05 -12.47
N GLY A 44 -11.00 -8.96 -12.33
CA GLY A 44 -10.70 -8.31 -11.07
C GLY A 44 -11.66 -7.23 -10.62
N ASN A 45 -12.58 -6.76 -11.48
CA ASN A 45 -13.52 -5.68 -11.18
C ASN A 45 -12.88 -4.47 -10.45
N PRO A 46 -11.89 -3.79 -11.07
CA PRO A 46 -11.18 -2.68 -10.44
C PRO A 46 -12.09 -1.48 -10.17
N GLU A 47 -11.68 -0.65 -9.25
CA GLU A 47 -12.19 0.72 -9.17
C GLU A 47 -11.59 1.52 -10.31
N LEU A 48 -12.43 2.22 -11.08
CA LEU A 48 -11.98 3.04 -12.20
C LEU A 48 -12.04 4.51 -11.82
N VAL A 49 -10.89 5.16 -11.87
CA VAL A 49 -10.72 6.55 -11.46
C VAL A 49 -10.52 7.42 -12.68
N THR A 50 -11.31 8.48 -12.80
CA THR A 50 -11.15 9.48 -13.86
C THR A 50 -10.04 10.48 -13.51
N LYS A 51 -9.60 11.25 -14.52
CA LYS A 51 -8.61 12.31 -14.33
C LYS A 51 -9.10 13.36 -13.33
N GLU A 52 -10.35 13.78 -13.46
CA GLU A 52 -10.95 14.81 -12.61
C GLU A 52 -11.03 14.36 -11.14
N GLN A 53 -11.40 13.10 -10.90
CA GLN A 53 -11.41 12.53 -9.54
C GLN A 53 -10.01 12.52 -8.96
N TYR A 54 -9.04 11.97 -9.70
CA TYR A 54 -7.65 11.88 -9.26
C TYR A 54 -7.05 13.25 -8.97
N GLU A 55 -7.20 14.21 -9.88
CA GLU A 55 -6.68 15.57 -9.70
C GLU A 55 -7.33 16.29 -8.52
N SER A 56 -8.60 16.04 -8.24
CA SER A 56 -9.27 16.58 -7.07
C SER A 56 -8.65 16.02 -5.76
N TRP A 57 -8.35 14.74 -5.72
CA TRP A 57 -7.68 14.11 -4.57
C TRP A 57 -6.24 14.59 -4.39
N VAL A 58 -5.50 14.68 -5.49
CA VAL A 58 -4.15 15.23 -5.51
C VAL A 58 -4.13 16.67 -4.96
N LYS A 59 -5.06 17.51 -5.44
CA LYS A 59 -5.19 18.89 -4.95
C LYS A 59 -5.53 18.97 -3.46
N ALA A 60 -6.33 18.04 -2.96
CA ALA A 60 -6.71 17.99 -1.56
C ALA A 60 -5.58 17.49 -0.64
N SER A 61 -4.72 16.58 -1.14
CA SER A 61 -3.76 15.85 -0.32
C SER A 61 -2.32 16.28 -0.50
N LEU A 62 -1.91 16.65 -1.72
CA LEU A 62 -0.52 16.96 -2.02
C LEU A 62 -0.26 18.47 -1.96
N ARG A 63 0.97 18.85 -1.63
CA ARG A 63 1.39 20.25 -1.73
C ARG A 63 1.47 20.71 -3.20
N PRO A 64 1.28 22.01 -3.45
CA PRO A 64 1.55 22.60 -4.76
C PRO A 64 2.92 22.18 -5.29
N GLY A 65 3.00 21.82 -6.56
CA GLY A 65 4.24 21.36 -7.20
C GLY A 65 4.49 19.84 -7.11
N LYS A 66 3.93 19.12 -6.13
CA LYS A 66 4.10 17.67 -6.03
C LYS A 66 3.52 16.91 -7.23
N TYR A 67 2.40 17.33 -7.73
CA TYR A 67 1.82 16.73 -8.94
C TYR A 67 2.72 16.91 -10.16
N ALA A 68 3.37 18.04 -10.28
CA ALA A 68 4.35 18.27 -11.36
C ALA A 68 5.56 17.32 -11.25
N GLU A 69 6.01 16.99 -10.04
CA GLU A 69 7.05 15.97 -9.84
C GLU A 69 6.59 14.59 -10.33
N VAL A 70 5.33 14.22 -10.08
CA VAL A 70 4.75 12.95 -10.55
C VAL A 70 4.69 12.93 -12.07
N VAL A 71 4.18 13.99 -12.70
CA VAL A 71 4.09 14.11 -14.16
C VAL A 71 5.48 14.08 -14.80
N ALA A 72 6.46 14.77 -14.23
CA ALA A 72 7.83 14.77 -14.74
C ALA A 72 8.48 13.37 -14.69
N ALA A 73 8.16 12.58 -13.66
CA ALA A 73 8.73 11.25 -13.48
C ALA A 73 7.96 10.13 -14.23
N ASN A 74 6.64 10.25 -14.34
CA ASN A 74 5.77 9.15 -14.78
C ASN A 74 4.88 9.52 -15.99
N GLY A 75 5.04 10.71 -16.55
CA GLY A 75 4.17 11.24 -17.62
C GLY A 75 2.83 11.76 -17.10
N GLU A 76 1.99 12.21 -18.03
CA GLU A 76 0.64 12.68 -17.72
C GLU A 76 -0.26 11.54 -17.20
N PHE A 77 -1.30 11.92 -16.41
CA PHE A 77 -2.32 10.96 -16.00
C PHE A 77 -2.98 10.29 -17.24
N PRO A 78 -3.21 8.99 -17.20
CA PRO A 78 -3.09 8.05 -16.07
C PRO A 78 -1.72 7.40 -15.92
N GLY A 79 -0.73 7.74 -16.73
CA GLY A 79 0.57 7.10 -16.76
C GLY A 79 0.57 5.82 -17.61
N GLN A 80 1.54 4.93 -17.34
CA GLN A 80 1.77 3.74 -18.18
C GLN A 80 1.10 2.46 -17.65
N TYR A 81 0.70 2.43 -16.37
CA TYR A 81 0.28 1.20 -15.70
C TYR A 81 -1.16 1.30 -15.21
N MET A 82 -1.86 0.17 -15.26
CA MET A 82 -3.24 0.03 -14.81
C MET A 82 -4.21 1.00 -15.52
N THR A 83 -3.94 1.28 -16.77
CA THR A 83 -4.63 2.28 -17.59
C THR A 83 -5.61 1.61 -18.54
N THR A 84 -6.85 2.08 -18.56
CA THR A 84 -7.86 1.66 -19.53
C THR A 84 -7.68 2.37 -20.87
N PRO A 85 -8.17 1.80 -21.98
CA PRO A 85 -8.11 2.45 -23.29
C PRO A 85 -8.80 3.83 -23.34
N ASP A 86 -9.78 4.07 -22.48
CA ASP A 86 -10.48 5.36 -22.36
C ASP A 86 -9.80 6.34 -21.38
N GLY A 87 -8.57 6.04 -20.94
CA GLY A 87 -7.74 6.95 -20.15
C GLY A 87 -8.08 7.02 -18.66
N ARG A 88 -8.79 6.03 -18.11
CA ARG A 88 -9.01 5.89 -16.67
C ARG A 88 -7.95 5.02 -16.02
N LEU A 89 -7.78 5.19 -14.73
CA LEU A 89 -6.86 4.40 -13.90
C LEU A 89 -7.61 3.32 -13.13
N GLY A 90 -7.14 2.07 -13.19
CA GLY A 90 -7.69 0.96 -12.42
C GLY A 90 -7.01 0.80 -11.08
N ILE A 91 -7.80 0.63 -10.01
CA ILE A 91 -7.31 0.29 -8.66
C ILE A 91 -7.79 -1.11 -8.30
N ALA A 92 -6.84 -2.00 -8.01
CA ALA A 92 -7.13 -3.36 -7.58
C ALA A 92 -7.69 -3.37 -6.16
N ARG A 93 -8.84 -3.99 -5.95
CA ARG A 93 -9.48 -4.09 -4.63
C ARG A 93 -10.43 -5.28 -4.52
N LEU A 94 -10.58 -5.79 -3.31
CA LEU A 94 -11.70 -6.66 -2.91
C LEU A 94 -12.46 -5.93 -1.80
N GLN A 95 -13.72 -5.59 -2.06
CA GLN A 95 -14.54 -4.85 -1.11
C GLN A 95 -15.60 -5.77 -0.49
N PHE A 96 -15.66 -5.77 0.83
CA PHE A 96 -16.60 -6.54 1.65
C PHE A 96 -17.40 -5.60 2.55
N GLY A 97 -18.31 -4.83 1.98
CA GLY A 97 -19.03 -3.79 2.70
C GLY A 97 -18.10 -2.65 3.13
N ASN A 98 -17.94 -2.45 4.44
CA ASN A 98 -17.07 -1.42 5.01
C ASN A 98 -15.60 -1.88 5.18
N VAL A 99 -15.25 -3.04 4.67
CA VAL A 99 -13.88 -3.54 4.67
C VAL A 99 -13.39 -3.70 3.25
N VAL A 100 -12.20 -3.22 2.96
CA VAL A 100 -11.55 -3.36 1.67
C VAL A 100 -10.18 -4.02 1.85
N LEU A 101 -9.87 -4.98 1.00
CA LEU A 101 -8.53 -5.53 0.86
C LEU A 101 -7.93 -5.00 -0.43
N MET A 102 -6.75 -4.46 -0.33
CA MET A 102 -6.00 -3.96 -1.48
C MET A 102 -4.61 -4.58 -1.48
N PRO A 103 -4.11 -4.97 -2.64
CA PRO A 103 -2.72 -5.33 -2.75
C PRO A 103 -1.84 -4.09 -2.56
N GLN A 104 -0.65 -4.27 -2.01
CA GLN A 104 0.37 -3.21 -2.04
C GLN A 104 0.80 -3.00 -3.48
N MET A 105 0.48 -1.84 -4.03
CA MET A 105 0.90 -1.48 -5.38
C MET A 105 2.41 -1.35 -5.45
N ALA A 106 2.99 -1.72 -6.59
CA ALA A 106 4.41 -1.51 -6.81
C ALA A 106 4.71 -0.02 -6.94
N ALA A 107 5.76 0.42 -6.26
CA ALA A 107 6.19 1.82 -6.25
C ALA A 107 6.82 2.27 -7.59
N GLY A 108 7.09 1.35 -8.51
CA GLY A 108 7.66 1.62 -9.82
C GLY A 108 7.95 0.31 -10.58
N SER A 109 8.55 0.39 -11.77
CA SER A 109 8.94 -0.76 -12.59
C SER A 109 10.42 -0.69 -13.00
N GLY A 110 11.07 -1.86 -13.13
CA GLY A 110 12.47 -1.94 -13.55
C GLY A 110 13.39 -1.05 -12.71
N ASP A 111 14.30 -0.35 -13.35
CA ASP A 111 15.25 0.55 -12.67
C ASP A 111 14.57 1.67 -11.89
N ASN A 112 13.37 2.07 -12.32
CA ASN A 112 12.60 3.10 -11.64
C ASN A 112 12.03 2.60 -10.30
N ALA A 113 11.66 1.32 -10.21
CA ALA A 113 11.21 0.73 -8.93
C ALA A 113 12.28 0.80 -7.85
N PHE A 114 13.54 0.49 -8.22
CA PHE A 114 14.67 0.59 -7.31
C PHE A 114 14.89 2.03 -6.85
N GLN A 115 14.79 3.00 -7.75
CA GLN A 115 14.96 4.42 -7.42
C GLN A 115 13.84 4.97 -6.53
N VAL A 116 12.59 4.51 -6.70
CA VAL A 116 11.48 4.93 -5.83
C VAL A 116 11.63 4.36 -4.42
N VAL A 117 12.16 3.16 -4.28
CA VAL A 117 12.33 2.51 -2.96
C VAL A 117 13.66 2.87 -2.29
N HIS A 118 14.71 3.07 -3.07
CA HIS A 118 16.08 3.30 -2.55
C HIS A 118 16.69 4.63 -2.96
N GLY A 119 16.07 5.35 -3.88
CA GLY A 119 16.53 6.67 -4.31
C GLY A 119 16.10 7.79 -3.38
N THR A 120 16.56 8.99 -3.67
CA THR A 120 16.30 10.17 -2.85
C THR A 120 15.23 11.10 -3.40
N ASN A 121 14.92 11.04 -4.69
CA ASN A 121 14.09 12.05 -5.38
C ASN A 121 13.06 11.51 -6.38
N ALA A 122 12.87 10.20 -6.52
CA ALA A 122 11.88 9.68 -7.44
C ALA A 122 10.45 9.86 -6.91
N ALA A 123 9.51 10.29 -7.77
CA ALA A 123 8.10 10.35 -7.43
C ALA A 123 7.43 8.99 -7.67
N PRO A 124 6.54 8.54 -6.78
CA PRO A 124 5.74 7.32 -7.02
C PRO A 124 4.84 7.47 -8.27
N PRO A 125 4.51 6.37 -8.95
CA PRO A 125 3.62 6.41 -10.10
C PRO A 125 2.16 6.75 -9.73
N HIS A 126 1.38 7.17 -10.71
CA HIS A 126 -0.03 7.53 -10.52
C HIS A 126 -0.84 6.42 -9.85
N THR A 127 -0.63 5.16 -10.25
CA THR A 127 -1.30 3.98 -9.64
C THR A 127 -1.06 3.86 -8.15
N TYR A 128 0.17 4.10 -7.71
CA TYR A 128 0.56 4.06 -6.31
C TYR A 128 -0.13 5.16 -5.50
N ILE A 129 -0.03 6.38 -6.00
CA ILE A 129 -0.65 7.56 -5.38
C ILE A 129 -2.17 7.41 -5.35
N ALA A 130 -2.77 7.02 -6.46
CA ALA A 130 -4.23 6.85 -6.58
C ALA A 130 -4.77 5.82 -5.59
N SER A 131 -4.07 4.72 -5.35
CA SER A 131 -4.50 3.69 -4.39
C SER A 131 -4.62 4.25 -2.97
N TYR A 132 -3.65 5.01 -2.50
CA TYR A 132 -3.71 5.63 -1.17
C TYR A 132 -4.72 6.78 -1.10
N LEU A 133 -4.80 7.61 -2.13
CA LEU A 133 -5.77 8.71 -2.16
C LEU A 133 -7.20 8.20 -2.30
N TRP A 134 -7.43 7.09 -2.99
CA TRP A 134 -8.73 6.45 -3.02
C TRP A 134 -9.17 5.96 -1.65
N LEU A 135 -8.26 5.38 -0.85
CA LEU A 135 -8.60 5.01 0.54
C LEU A 135 -9.09 6.22 1.33
N GLN A 136 -8.45 7.38 1.17
CA GLN A 136 -8.80 8.59 1.90
C GLN A 136 -10.08 9.27 1.37
N HIS A 137 -10.21 9.42 0.06
CA HIS A 137 -11.23 10.27 -0.57
C HIS A 137 -12.35 9.49 -1.27
N GLY A 138 -12.04 8.34 -1.85
CA GLY A 138 -13.00 7.49 -2.56
C GLY A 138 -13.72 6.55 -1.61
N PHE A 139 -13.01 5.65 -0.97
CA PHE A 139 -13.56 4.70 0.02
C PHE A 139 -13.86 5.36 1.37
N LYS A 140 -13.16 6.44 1.72
CA LYS A 140 -13.29 7.17 2.98
C LYS A 140 -13.06 6.26 4.18
N ALA A 141 -11.94 5.59 4.20
CA ALA A 141 -11.55 4.68 5.26
C ALA A 141 -11.41 5.42 6.60
N ASP A 142 -11.82 4.79 7.69
CA ASP A 142 -11.61 5.28 9.06
C ASP A 142 -10.23 4.89 9.60
N ALA A 143 -9.61 3.84 9.04
CA ALA A 143 -8.28 3.38 9.40
C ALA A 143 -7.66 2.57 8.26
N MET A 144 -6.34 2.52 8.22
CA MET A 144 -5.56 1.71 7.30
C MET A 144 -4.74 0.68 8.06
N ILE A 145 -4.76 -0.57 7.59
CA ILE A 145 -3.95 -1.65 8.13
C ILE A 145 -3.02 -2.15 7.04
N HIS A 146 -1.72 -2.00 7.24
CA HIS A 146 -0.74 -2.77 6.48
C HIS A 146 -0.59 -4.15 7.11
N PHE A 147 -0.66 -5.17 6.27
CA PHE A 147 -0.55 -6.57 6.71
C PHE A 147 0.55 -7.26 5.90
N GLY A 148 1.68 -7.54 6.53
CA GLY A 148 2.80 -8.19 5.85
C GLY A 148 4.12 -8.06 6.56
N THR A 149 5.21 -8.36 5.86
CA THR A 149 6.58 -8.28 6.38
C THR A 149 7.08 -6.85 6.38
N HIS A 150 6.90 -6.19 5.26
CA HIS A 150 7.15 -4.76 5.03
C HIS A 150 6.29 -4.29 3.86
N GLY A 151 6.06 -2.98 3.82
CA GLY A 151 5.44 -2.32 2.69
C GLY A 151 6.49 -1.61 1.82
N SER A 152 6.05 -0.71 0.97
CA SER A 152 6.91 0.16 0.20
C SER A 152 6.77 1.63 0.58
N LEU A 153 5.70 1.99 1.28
CA LEU A 153 5.38 3.37 1.64
C LEU A 153 6.48 4.02 2.48
N GLU A 154 6.96 3.33 3.49
CA GLU A 154 8.03 3.75 4.39
C GLU A 154 9.39 3.88 3.70
N PHE A 155 9.56 3.25 2.54
CA PHE A 155 10.79 3.33 1.73
C PHE A 155 10.74 4.38 0.64
N THR A 156 9.61 5.06 0.44
CA THR A 156 9.52 6.14 -0.55
C THR A 156 10.52 7.25 -0.28
N PRO A 157 11.03 7.94 -1.32
CA PRO A 157 12.14 8.88 -1.20
C PRO A 157 11.92 10.05 -0.23
N ARG A 158 12.98 10.70 0.13
CA ARG A 158 13.17 11.88 0.95
C ARG A 158 13.52 11.57 2.41
N LYS A 159 12.94 12.25 3.40
CA LYS A 159 13.40 12.20 4.79
C LYS A 159 13.34 10.82 5.40
N GLN A 160 14.38 10.48 6.13
CA GLN A 160 14.47 9.23 6.85
C GLN A 160 13.78 9.26 8.24
N VAL A 161 13.55 10.47 8.74
CA VAL A 161 12.93 10.74 10.03
C VAL A 161 12.34 12.16 10.04
N ALA A 162 11.40 12.40 10.92
CA ALA A 162 10.72 13.69 11.05
C ALA A 162 10.08 14.14 9.74
N LEU A 163 9.10 13.36 9.28
CA LEU A 163 8.37 13.63 8.06
C LEU A 163 7.73 15.01 8.06
N CYS A 164 7.63 15.58 6.89
CA CYS A 164 6.90 16.82 6.66
C CYS A 164 5.98 16.68 5.44
N SER A 165 5.23 17.72 5.18
CA SER A 165 4.26 17.76 4.09
C SER A 165 4.84 17.61 2.68
N ASP A 166 6.16 17.56 2.51
CA ASP A 166 6.84 17.24 1.26
C ASP A 166 7.16 15.75 1.10
N ASP A 167 7.03 14.98 2.16
CA ASP A 167 7.32 13.55 2.15
C ASP A 167 6.11 12.75 1.68
N TRP A 168 6.34 11.80 0.78
CA TRP A 168 5.27 10.97 0.22
C TRP A 168 4.49 10.21 1.28
N PRO A 169 5.13 9.54 2.26
CA PRO A 169 4.37 8.81 3.27
C PRO A 169 3.44 9.69 4.09
N ASP A 170 3.87 10.92 4.41
CA ASP A 170 3.04 11.89 5.15
C ASP A 170 1.74 12.20 4.39
N ARG A 171 1.85 12.45 3.08
CA ARG A 171 0.69 12.78 2.25
C ARG A 171 -0.20 11.59 1.93
N LEU A 172 0.40 10.42 1.73
CA LEU A 172 -0.33 9.21 1.32
C LEU A 172 -1.01 8.50 2.49
N VAL A 173 -0.48 8.59 3.71
CA VAL A 173 -1.19 8.18 4.92
C VAL A 173 -2.24 9.23 5.31
N GLY A 174 -1.90 10.51 5.19
CA GLY A 174 -2.77 11.60 5.60
C GLY A 174 -3.11 11.54 7.09
N ALA A 175 -4.39 11.71 7.41
CA ALA A 175 -4.90 11.66 8.79
C ALA A 175 -5.42 10.27 9.19
N LEU A 176 -5.25 9.25 8.37
CA LEU A 176 -5.72 7.90 8.69
C LEU A 176 -4.90 7.29 9.82
N PRO A 177 -5.54 6.76 10.88
CA PRO A 177 -4.90 5.84 11.78
C PRO A 177 -4.23 4.71 11.01
N HIS A 178 -2.93 4.53 11.17
CA HIS A 178 -2.15 3.56 10.43
C HIS A 178 -1.64 2.47 11.37
N LEU A 179 -2.20 1.29 11.23
CA LEU A 179 -1.80 0.08 11.95
C LEU A 179 -0.95 -0.78 11.02
N TYR A 180 0.14 -1.30 11.53
CA TYR A 180 1.03 -2.16 10.76
C TYR A 180 1.19 -3.51 11.46
N ILE A 181 0.55 -4.54 10.90
CA ILE A 181 0.71 -5.91 11.38
C ILE A 181 1.95 -6.50 10.71
N TYR A 182 3.05 -6.44 11.43
CA TYR A 182 4.36 -6.88 10.97
C TYR A 182 4.57 -8.35 11.31
N SER A 183 4.46 -9.22 10.31
CA SER A 183 4.37 -10.67 10.51
C SER A 183 5.71 -11.39 10.72
N ILE A 184 6.83 -10.71 10.53
CA ILE A 184 8.19 -11.26 10.71
C ILE A 184 9.02 -10.31 11.58
N GLY A 185 9.89 -10.89 12.43
CA GLY A 185 10.72 -10.15 13.37
C GLY A 185 11.91 -9.42 12.74
N ASN A 186 11.65 -8.47 11.86
CA ASN A 186 12.67 -7.54 11.37
C ASN A 186 12.53 -6.20 12.08
N VAL A 187 13.18 -6.04 13.20
CA VAL A 187 13.09 -4.85 14.05
C VAL A 187 13.53 -3.58 13.31
N GLY A 188 14.56 -3.68 12.46
CA GLY A 188 15.06 -2.54 11.68
C GLY A 188 14.01 -1.96 10.76
N GLU A 189 13.39 -2.78 9.94
CA GLU A 189 12.34 -2.34 9.00
C GLU A 189 11.06 -1.93 9.73
N GLY A 190 10.68 -2.63 10.79
CA GLY A 190 9.57 -2.22 11.64
C GLY A 190 9.75 -0.82 12.22
N MET A 191 10.96 -0.47 12.63
CA MET A 191 11.28 0.89 13.08
C MET A 191 11.24 1.92 11.95
N ILE A 192 11.59 1.54 10.72
CA ILE A 192 11.43 2.40 9.55
C ILE A 192 9.95 2.69 9.31
N ALA A 193 9.09 1.67 9.33
CA ALA A 193 7.65 1.83 9.17
C ALA A 193 7.06 2.78 10.23
N LYS A 194 7.45 2.62 11.50
CA LYS A 194 7.03 3.52 12.58
C LYS A 194 7.46 4.98 12.34
N ARG A 195 8.69 5.19 11.89
CA ARG A 195 9.26 6.55 11.73
C ARG A 195 8.82 7.23 10.44
N ARG A 196 8.56 6.44 9.38
CA ARG A 196 8.37 6.95 8.03
C ARG A 196 6.96 6.74 7.46
N SER A 197 6.05 6.13 8.22
CA SER A 197 4.65 6.03 7.81
C SER A 197 3.67 6.17 8.98
N TYR A 198 4.12 6.71 10.10
CA TYR A 198 3.31 6.90 11.31
C TYR A 198 2.67 5.60 11.83
N ALA A 199 3.26 4.46 11.52
CA ALA A 199 2.66 3.18 11.82
C ALA A 199 2.68 2.86 13.32
N THR A 200 1.54 2.42 13.83
CA THR A 200 1.46 1.71 15.09
C THR A 200 1.75 0.24 14.83
N LEU A 201 2.92 -0.21 15.24
CA LEU A 201 3.37 -1.57 14.98
C LEU A 201 2.65 -2.58 15.89
N GLN A 202 2.14 -3.63 15.26
CA GLN A 202 1.70 -4.85 15.89
C GLN A 202 2.61 -5.98 15.39
N SER A 203 3.48 -6.46 16.24
CA SER A 203 4.39 -7.56 15.91
C SER A 203 4.07 -8.78 16.76
N TYR A 204 4.63 -9.91 16.40
CA TYR A 204 4.50 -11.12 17.20
C TYR A 204 5.45 -11.15 18.39
N LEU A 205 5.13 -11.97 19.41
CA LEU A 205 5.80 -12.01 20.70
C LEU A 205 7.20 -12.65 20.69
N THR A 206 7.67 -13.14 19.56
CA THR A 206 8.96 -13.85 19.46
C THR A 206 10.14 -13.08 20.07
N PRO A 207 10.30 -11.76 19.89
CA PRO A 207 11.36 -11.03 20.57
C PRO A 207 11.26 -11.06 22.10
N CYS A 208 10.04 -10.99 22.63
CA CYS A 208 9.81 -11.06 24.07
C CYS A 208 10.10 -12.45 24.63
N LEU A 209 9.73 -13.49 23.88
CA LEU A 209 10.01 -14.88 24.27
C LEU A 209 11.51 -15.19 24.25
N LEU A 210 12.28 -14.61 23.34
CA LEU A 210 13.74 -14.75 23.29
C LEU A 210 14.43 -14.07 24.48
N TYR A 211 13.82 -13.01 25.05
CA TYR A 211 14.35 -12.36 26.25
C TYR A 211 13.87 -13.00 27.56
N THR A 212 12.74 -13.69 27.53
CA THR A 212 12.10 -14.25 28.73
C THR A 212 12.20 -15.78 28.81
N SER A 213 12.43 -16.44 27.69
CA SER A 213 12.74 -17.87 27.69
C SER A 213 14.22 -18.08 28.00
N PRO A 214 14.61 -19.08 28.80
CA PRO A 214 15.99 -19.44 28.92
C PRO A 214 16.56 -19.67 27.53
N SER A 215 17.60 -18.94 27.21
CA SER A 215 18.36 -19.15 25.98
C SER A 215 18.82 -20.61 25.94
N PRO A 216 18.89 -21.26 24.76
CA PRO A 216 19.57 -22.56 24.66
C PRO A 216 21.01 -22.55 25.23
N ARG A 217 21.61 -21.36 25.35
CA ARG A 217 22.90 -21.17 26.02
C ARG A 217 22.80 -21.20 27.54
N ASP A 218 21.67 -20.85 28.13
CA ASP A 218 21.47 -20.86 29.56
C ASP A 218 21.37 -22.28 30.11
N GLY A 219 20.94 -23.23 29.26
CA GLY A 219 20.94 -24.67 29.56
C GLY A 219 22.31 -25.35 29.40
N LEU A 220 23.30 -24.65 28.85
CA LEU A 220 24.67 -25.17 28.70
C LEU A 220 25.60 -24.68 29.80
N LEU A 221 25.13 -23.81 30.70
CA LEU A 221 25.86 -23.23 31.82
C LEU A 221 25.43 -23.80 33.19
N SER A 222 24.55 -24.79 33.20
CA SER A 222 24.11 -25.51 34.39
C SER A 222 24.70 -26.91 34.45
#